data_1d3177facb7c8934eaf5d4bc42047770
#
_entry.id   1d3177facb7c8934eaf5d4bc42047770
#
_cell.length_a   1.000
_cell.length_b   1.000
_cell.length_c   1.000
_cell.angle_alpha   90.00
_cell.angle_beta   90.00
_cell.angle_gamma   90.00
#
_symmetry.space_group_name_H-M   'P 1'
#
loop_
_entity.id
_entity.type
_entity.pdbx_description
1 polymer ?
#
loop_
_entity_poly.entity_id
_entity_poly.type
_entity_poly.pdbx_seq_one_letter_code
_entity_poly.pdbx_strand_id
1 'polypeptide(L)'
;RRATVPALEARLGQPIPVLDHGFIRVVDYMGDDAAIVQAARVSYGAGTKTARDDAGLIRYLMRHWHSTPFEMCELKLHVKLPVFVARQWIRHRTANVNEYSARYSILDREFYIPDPSHLAAQSRANNQGRGETLAPDEAARVLSLLRTDAATAYDHYEAMLSTDNQQGLARELARMNLPANIYTQWYWKCDLHNLFHFLRLRADPHAQYEIRAYAEALCEVVKAWVPAAWDAFEDYRLNAVQF
;
A
#
# COMPACT_ATOMS: atom_id res chain seq x y z
N ARG A 1 -16.85 12.68 22.63
CA ARG A 1 -16.44 13.01 21.27
C ARG A 1 -15.30 12.08 20.87
N ARG A 2 -15.31 11.56 19.63
CA ARG A 2 -14.16 10.85 19.06
C ARG A 2 -12.97 11.80 18.97
N ALA A 3 -11.77 11.35 19.35
CA ALA A 3 -10.54 12.07 19.08
C ALA A 3 -10.31 12.17 17.57
N THR A 4 -9.87 13.30 17.09
CA THR A 4 -9.57 13.55 15.68
C THR A 4 -8.20 14.20 15.54
N VAL A 5 -7.51 13.91 14.43
CA VAL A 5 -6.20 14.47 14.08
C VAL A 5 -6.39 15.47 12.94
N PRO A 6 -6.31 16.79 13.18
CA PRO A 6 -6.61 17.79 12.16
C PRO A 6 -5.81 17.63 10.87
N ALA A 7 -4.54 17.22 10.96
CA ALA A 7 -3.68 16.99 9.81
C ALA A 7 -4.14 15.82 8.94
N LEU A 8 -4.80 14.81 9.54
CA LEU A 8 -5.36 13.68 8.79
C LEU A 8 -6.79 13.98 8.32
N GLU A 9 -7.60 14.69 9.14
CA GLU A 9 -8.94 15.14 8.74
C GLU A 9 -8.89 15.95 7.43
N ALA A 10 -7.89 16.82 7.27
CA ALA A 10 -7.68 17.59 6.05
C ALA A 10 -7.37 16.73 4.81
N ARG A 11 -6.96 15.48 4.99
CA ARG A 11 -6.59 14.54 3.91
C ARG A 11 -7.68 13.51 3.62
N LEU A 12 -8.72 13.42 4.44
CA LEU A 12 -9.80 12.45 4.24
C LEU A 12 -10.45 12.61 2.87
N GLY A 13 -10.63 11.49 2.18
CA GLY A 13 -11.25 11.46 0.86
C GLY A 13 -10.37 12.00 -0.29
N GLN A 14 -9.21 12.59 0.00
CA GLN A 14 -8.30 13.15 -1.01
C GLN A 14 -7.41 12.04 -1.57
N PRO A 15 -7.39 11.79 -2.90
CA PRO A 15 -6.48 10.82 -3.49
C PRO A 15 -5.06 11.39 -3.51
N ILE A 16 -4.10 10.59 -3.08
CA ILE A 16 -2.65 10.81 -3.24
C ILE A 16 -2.23 9.98 -4.45
N PRO A 17 -1.84 10.59 -5.58
CA PRO A 17 -1.43 9.86 -6.77
C PRO A 17 -0.20 8.99 -6.51
N VAL A 18 -0.19 7.79 -7.05
CA VAL A 18 0.96 6.85 -7.01
C VAL A 18 1.06 6.15 -8.34
N LEU A 19 2.26 6.08 -8.91
CA LEU A 19 2.51 5.59 -10.28
C LEU A 19 1.77 6.44 -11.33
N ASP A 20 1.39 5.82 -12.46
CA ASP A 20 0.74 6.55 -13.57
C ASP A 20 -0.78 6.73 -13.39
N HIS A 21 -1.49 5.72 -12.87
CA HIS A 21 -2.96 5.74 -12.68
C HIS A 21 -3.41 5.35 -11.28
N GLY A 22 -2.48 5.00 -10.39
CA GLY A 22 -2.76 4.56 -9.04
C GLY A 22 -2.98 5.71 -8.06
N PHE A 23 -3.51 5.38 -6.90
CA PHE A 23 -3.64 6.30 -5.77
C PHE A 23 -3.80 5.58 -4.45
N ILE A 24 -3.55 6.32 -3.38
CA ILE A 24 -4.00 6.01 -2.01
C ILE A 24 -4.95 7.10 -1.55
N ARG A 25 -6.03 6.74 -0.89
CA ARG A 25 -6.99 7.67 -0.30
C ARG A 25 -7.36 7.19 1.09
N VAL A 26 -7.19 8.06 2.08
CA VAL A 26 -7.66 7.78 3.44
C VAL A 26 -9.18 7.90 3.48
N VAL A 27 -9.84 6.82 3.89
CA VAL A 27 -11.30 6.76 4.00
C VAL A 27 -11.77 7.05 5.42
N ASP A 28 -11.07 6.45 6.39
CA ASP A 28 -11.41 6.57 7.81
C ASP A 28 -10.21 6.14 8.66
N TYR A 29 -10.21 6.51 9.92
CA TYR A 29 -9.20 6.11 10.90
C TYR A 29 -9.77 6.07 12.32
N MET A 30 -9.10 5.37 13.21
CA MET A 30 -9.39 5.33 14.63
C MET A 30 -8.10 5.51 15.43
N GLY A 31 -8.14 6.37 16.44
CA GLY A 31 -7.02 6.61 17.35
C GLY A 31 -6.01 7.64 16.84
N ASP A 32 -5.08 7.94 17.72
CA ASP A 32 -3.97 8.88 17.58
C ASP A 32 -2.84 8.49 18.55
N ASP A 33 -1.77 9.28 18.66
CA ASP A 33 -0.71 9.05 19.63
C ASP A 33 -1.24 8.94 21.08
N ALA A 34 -2.26 9.73 21.45
CA ALA A 34 -2.86 9.67 22.78
C ALA A 34 -3.62 8.35 23.02
N ALA A 35 -4.21 7.77 22.00
CA ALA A 35 -4.88 6.47 22.11
C ALA A 35 -3.87 5.33 22.39
N ILE A 36 -2.67 5.37 21.84
CA ILE A 36 -1.59 4.43 22.14
C ILE A 36 -1.21 4.53 23.63
N VAL A 37 -1.02 5.75 24.11
CA VAL A 37 -0.66 6.02 25.51
C VAL A 37 -1.79 5.58 26.46
N GLN A 38 -3.03 5.87 26.11
CA GLN A 38 -4.21 5.45 26.88
C GLN A 38 -4.29 3.93 26.99
N ALA A 39 -4.10 3.22 25.89
CA ALA A 39 -4.10 1.76 25.87
C ALA A 39 -2.98 1.18 26.74
N ALA A 40 -1.78 1.72 26.65
CA ALA A 40 -0.67 1.29 27.50
C ALA A 40 -0.94 1.50 28.99
N ARG A 41 -1.55 2.63 29.36
CA ARG A 41 -1.86 2.98 30.77
C ARG A 41 -2.97 2.17 31.40
N VAL A 42 -3.85 1.56 30.63
CA VAL A 42 -4.88 0.63 31.15
C VAL A 42 -4.25 -0.51 31.96
N SER A 43 -3.03 -0.93 31.59
CA SER A 43 -2.30 -1.99 32.28
C SER A 43 -1.77 -1.60 33.66
N TYR A 44 -1.80 -0.32 34.03
CA TYR A 44 -1.15 0.21 35.24
C TYR A 44 -2.12 0.53 36.37
N GLY A 45 -3.33 0.15 36.41
CA GLY A 45 -4.29 0.38 37.53
C GLY A 45 -4.23 1.79 38.20
N ALA A 46 -5.20 2.12 39.02
CA ALA A 46 -5.31 3.41 39.69
C ALA A 46 -4.27 3.59 40.82
N GLY A 47 -3.02 3.74 40.55
CA GLY A 47 -2.00 3.96 41.61
C GLY A 47 -0.58 4.12 41.09
N THR A 48 -0.31 3.76 39.87
CA THR A 48 1.03 3.85 39.27
C THR A 48 1.15 5.13 38.42
N LYS A 49 1.20 6.28 39.11
CA LYS A 49 1.54 7.56 38.46
C LYS A 49 3.05 7.64 38.26
N THR A 50 3.59 7.06 37.21
CA THR A 50 4.86 7.51 36.69
C THR A 50 4.57 8.61 35.67
N ALA A 51 4.99 9.81 35.98
CA ALA A 51 4.94 10.96 35.05
C ALA A 51 5.99 10.76 33.95
N ARG A 52 5.78 9.75 33.10
CA ARG A 52 6.53 9.67 31.85
C ARG A 52 5.81 10.56 30.84
N ASP A 53 6.60 11.37 30.16
CA ASP A 53 6.19 12.05 28.95
C ASP A 53 5.57 11.02 27.97
N ASP A 54 4.45 11.37 27.35
CA ASP A 54 3.70 10.50 26.46
C ASP A 54 4.56 10.03 25.26
N ALA A 55 5.37 10.91 24.68
CA ALA A 55 6.31 10.56 23.64
C ALA A 55 7.38 9.58 24.14
N GLY A 56 7.91 9.77 25.35
CA GLY A 56 8.83 8.84 25.98
C GLY A 56 8.24 7.45 26.23
N LEU A 57 6.95 7.36 26.55
CA LEU A 57 6.25 6.08 26.68
C LEU A 57 6.09 5.38 25.30
N ILE A 58 5.67 6.09 24.27
CA ILE A 58 5.54 5.56 22.92
C ILE A 58 6.91 5.00 22.43
N ARG A 59 7.98 5.76 22.64
CA ARG A 59 9.35 5.31 22.30
C ARG A 59 9.76 4.06 23.08
N TYR A 60 9.44 3.98 24.36
CA TYR A 60 9.67 2.79 25.18
C TYR A 60 8.93 1.57 24.62
N LEU A 61 7.62 1.71 24.34
CA LEU A 61 6.78 0.66 23.79
C LEU A 61 7.33 0.15 22.44
N MET A 62 7.70 1.07 21.55
CA MET A 62 8.26 0.75 20.24
C MET A 62 9.59 -0.01 20.36
N ARG A 63 10.50 0.47 21.20
CA ARG A 63 11.84 -0.13 21.40
C ARG A 63 11.74 -1.54 21.99
N HIS A 64 10.82 -1.77 22.92
CA HIS A 64 10.65 -3.05 23.63
C HIS A 64 9.63 -4.00 22.97
N TRP A 65 9.18 -3.71 21.78
CA TRP A 65 8.28 -4.57 20.99
C TRP A 65 6.89 -4.80 21.63
N HIS A 66 6.37 -3.86 22.38
CA HIS A 66 5.00 -3.89 22.86
C HIS A 66 4.06 -3.54 21.70
N SER A 67 3.35 -4.52 21.14
CA SER A 67 2.51 -4.35 19.94
C SER A 67 1.11 -3.82 20.24
N THR A 68 0.45 -4.39 21.25
CA THR A 68 -0.98 -4.18 21.52
C THR A 68 -1.42 -2.72 21.64
N PRO A 69 -0.65 -1.80 22.27
CA PRO A 69 -1.05 -0.39 22.29
C PRO A 69 -1.17 0.24 20.91
N PHE A 70 -0.32 -0.16 19.96
CA PHE A 70 -0.37 0.32 18.56
C PHE A 70 -1.52 -0.31 17.77
N GLU A 71 -1.99 -1.50 18.15
CA GLU A 71 -3.13 -2.17 17.55
C GLU A 71 -4.46 -1.47 17.86
N MET A 72 -4.48 -0.54 18.84
CA MET A 72 -5.66 0.29 19.17
C MET A 72 -5.85 1.48 18.22
N CYS A 73 -4.99 1.64 17.25
CA CYS A 73 -5.12 2.61 16.16
C CYS A 73 -5.32 1.86 14.85
N GLU A 74 -6.30 2.25 14.04
CA GLU A 74 -6.61 1.63 12.76
C GLU A 74 -6.70 2.66 11.63
N LEU A 75 -6.32 2.26 10.42
CA LEU A 75 -6.42 3.06 9.21
C LEU A 75 -7.18 2.28 8.13
N LYS A 76 -8.17 2.93 7.49
CA LYS A 76 -8.89 2.39 6.36
C LYS A 76 -8.59 3.20 5.11
N LEU A 77 -8.11 2.51 4.08
CA LEU A 77 -7.70 3.08 2.81
C LEU A 77 -8.57 2.59 1.66
N HIS A 78 -8.73 3.44 0.66
CA HIS A 78 -9.06 3.04 -0.69
C HIS A 78 -7.78 3.15 -1.54
N VAL A 79 -7.39 2.06 -2.16
CA VAL A 79 -6.15 1.97 -2.94
C VAL A 79 -6.47 1.49 -4.34
N LYS A 80 -5.95 2.20 -5.34
CA LYS A 80 -5.93 1.77 -6.74
C LYS A 80 -4.49 1.41 -7.10
N LEU A 81 -4.29 0.17 -7.53
CA LEU A 81 -2.96 -0.38 -7.76
C LEU A 81 -2.96 -1.47 -8.86
N PRO A 82 -1.83 -1.71 -9.55
CA PRO A 82 -1.72 -2.81 -10.49
C PRO A 82 -1.87 -4.18 -9.79
N VAL A 83 -2.47 -5.14 -10.47
CA VAL A 83 -2.68 -6.48 -9.92
C VAL A 83 -1.38 -7.14 -9.45
N PHE A 84 -0.26 -6.99 -10.18
CA PHE A 84 1.01 -7.58 -9.73
C PHE A 84 1.55 -6.95 -8.43
N VAL A 85 1.26 -5.66 -8.17
CA VAL A 85 1.57 -5.00 -6.89
C VAL A 85 0.62 -5.51 -5.79
N ALA A 86 -0.67 -5.64 -6.12
CA ALA A 86 -1.68 -6.21 -5.22
C ALA A 86 -1.28 -7.61 -4.73
N ARG A 87 -0.71 -8.44 -5.61
CA ARG A 87 -0.21 -9.79 -5.27
C ARG A 87 0.93 -9.77 -4.24
N GLN A 88 1.73 -8.73 -4.21
CA GLN A 88 2.75 -8.55 -3.17
C GLN A 88 2.15 -8.01 -1.88
N TRP A 89 1.25 -7.03 -1.97
CA TRP A 89 0.61 -6.39 -0.82
C TRP A 89 -0.24 -7.37 -0.02
N ILE A 90 -1.02 -8.22 -0.68
CA ILE A 90 -1.90 -9.20 -0.03
C ILE A 90 -1.15 -10.25 0.82
N ARG A 91 0.19 -10.34 0.72
CA ARG A 91 1.02 -11.18 1.59
C ARG A 91 1.07 -10.65 3.03
N HIS A 92 0.73 -9.39 3.26
CA HIS A 92 0.49 -8.81 4.58
C HIS A 92 -0.93 -9.16 5.04
N ARG A 93 -1.07 -10.27 5.75
CA ARG A 93 -2.35 -10.93 5.99
C ARG A 93 -3.12 -10.41 7.22
N THR A 94 -2.46 -9.68 8.12
CA THR A 94 -3.12 -9.07 9.28
C THR A 94 -3.76 -7.75 8.88
N ALA A 95 -4.78 -7.86 8.06
CA ALA A 95 -5.55 -6.73 7.52
C ALA A 95 -6.89 -7.24 6.97
N ASN A 96 -7.83 -6.33 6.74
CA ASN A 96 -9.07 -6.62 6.04
C ASN A 96 -9.02 -6.02 4.63
N VAL A 97 -9.38 -6.82 3.64
CA VAL A 97 -9.37 -6.42 2.22
C VAL A 97 -10.73 -6.69 1.60
N ASN A 98 -11.24 -5.70 0.86
CA ASN A 98 -12.40 -5.85 0.00
C ASN A 98 -12.05 -5.29 -1.39
N GLU A 99 -11.82 -6.19 -2.33
CA GLU A 99 -11.34 -5.85 -3.67
C GLU A 99 -12.49 -5.71 -4.67
N TYR A 100 -12.33 -4.78 -5.60
CA TYR A 100 -13.19 -4.61 -6.76
C TYR A 100 -13.28 -5.92 -7.57
N SER A 101 -14.50 -6.34 -7.86
CA SER A 101 -14.71 -7.66 -8.46
C SER A 101 -14.89 -7.58 -9.97
N ALA A 102 -13.91 -8.05 -10.72
CA ALA A 102 -14.02 -8.29 -12.16
C ALA A 102 -15.05 -9.38 -12.55
N ARG A 103 -15.69 -10.02 -11.57
CA ARG A 103 -16.82 -10.95 -11.81
C ARG A 103 -18.14 -10.21 -11.95
N TYR A 104 -18.27 -9.05 -11.27
CA TYR A 104 -19.50 -8.26 -11.25
C TYR A 104 -19.44 -7.03 -12.15
N SER A 105 -18.24 -6.54 -12.42
CA SER A 105 -18.01 -5.32 -13.19
C SER A 105 -16.97 -5.54 -14.27
N ILE A 106 -17.03 -4.75 -15.33
CA ILE A 106 -15.98 -4.64 -16.34
C ILE A 106 -14.85 -3.81 -15.71
N LEU A 107 -13.62 -4.30 -15.79
CA LEU A 107 -12.46 -3.54 -15.33
C LEU A 107 -12.19 -2.36 -16.25
N ASP A 108 -11.71 -1.26 -15.67
CA ASP A 108 -11.29 -0.09 -16.45
C ASP A 108 -10.09 -0.44 -17.35
N ARG A 109 -10.03 0.17 -18.53
CA ARG A 109 -8.93 0.01 -19.49
C ARG A 109 -7.72 0.82 -19.05
N GLU A 110 -7.17 0.51 -17.89
CA GLU A 110 -6.02 1.20 -17.31
C GLU A 110 -4.94 0.19 -16.92
N PHE A 111 -3.74 0.43 -17.42
CA PHE A 111 -2.59 -0.44 -17.26
C PHE A 111 -1.40 0.36 -16.76
N TYR A 112 -0.66 -0.20 -15.82
CA TYR A 112 0.60 0.38 -15.41
C TYR A 112 1.63 0.22 -16.52
N ILE A 113 2.16 1.35 -16.97
CA ILE A 113 3.28 1.42 -17.90
C ILE A 113 4.42 2.14 -17.18
N PRO A 114 5.54 1.49 -16.90
CA PRO A 114 6.63 2.11 -16.17
C PRO A 114 7.25 3.28 -16.96
N ASP A 115 7.75 4.28 -16.22
CA ASP A 115 8.65 5.28 -16.81
C ASP A 115 9.93 4.59 -17.32
N PRO A 116 10.53 5.03 -18.44
CA PRO A 116 11.78 4.46 -18.94
C PRO A 116 12.89 4.36 -17.90
N SER A 117 12.99 5.31 -16.97
CA SER A 117 13.99 5.33 -15.90
C SER A 117 13.84 4.17 -14.90
N HIS A 118 12.67 3.54 -14.86
CA HIS A 118 12.37 2.38 -14.01
C HIS A 118 12.51 1.03 -14.73
N LEU A 119 12.82 1.04 -16.03
CA LEU A 119 13.13 -0.17 -16.78
C LEU A 119 14.60 -0.54 -16.58
N ALA A 120 14.84 -1.64 -15.91
CA ALA A 120 16.18 -2.11 -15.59
C ALA A 120 16.32 -3.60 -15.86
N ALA A 121 17.55 -4.00 -16.18
CA ALA A 121 17.91 -5.39 -16.32
C ALA A 121 17.79 -6.14 -14.97
N GLN A 122 17.80 -7.47 -15.03
CA GLN A 122 17.89 -8.28 -13.80
C GLN A 122 19.21 -8.02 -13.09
N SER A 123 19.17 -7.79 -11.78
CA SER A 123 20.39 -7.69 -10.97
C SER A 123 21.23 -8.96 -11.06
N ARG A 124 22.53 -8.81 -11.20
CA ARG A 124 23.49 -9.93 -11.16
C ARG A 124 23.87 -10.38 -9.75
N ALA A 125 23.66 -9.49 -8.76
CA ALA A 125 23.99 -9.75 -7.36
C ALA A 125 22.82 -10.31 -6.55
N ASN A 126 21.59 -10.10 -7.00
CA ASN A 126 20.37 -10.49 -6.29
C ASN A 126 19.30 -10.96 -7.26
N ASN A 127 18.77 -12.15 -7.07
CA ASN A 127 17.73 -12.74 -7.92
C ASN A 127 16.39 -11.99 -7.89
N GLN A 128 16.19 -11.05 -6.99
CA GLN A 128 14.96 -10.26 -6.84
C GLN A 128 15.15 -8.77 -7.15
N GLY A 129 16.39 -8.34 -7.38
CA GLY A 129 16.73 -6.91 -7.55
C GLY A 129 16.76 -6.47 -9.00
N ARG A 130 16.66 -5.16 -9.20
CA ARG A 130 16.93 -4.49 -10.47
C ARG A 130 18.44 -4.18 -10.59
N GLY A 131 18.97 -4.31 -11.79
CA GLY A 131 20.31 -3.94 -12.17
C GLY A 131 20.37 -2.55 -12.83
N GLU A 132 21.20 -2.41 -13.85
CA GLU A 132 21.33 -1.18 -14.62
C GLU A 132 20.07 -0.89 -15.45
N THR A 133 19.76 0.40 -15.60
CA THR A 133 18.67 0.87 -16.46
C THR A 133 18.94 0.46 -17.91
N LEU A 134 17.91 0.07 -18.62
CA LEU A 134 18.01 -0.33 -20.03
C LEU A 134 18.46 0.84 -20.91
N ALA A 135 19.17 0.52 -21.99
CA ALA A 135 19.47 1.50 -23.03
C ALA A 135 18.17 2.06 -23.63
N PRO A 136 18.15 3.32 -24.10
CA PRO A 136 16.93 3.99 -24.58
C PRO A 136 16.16 3.20 -25.65
N ASP A 137 16.84 2.62 -26.62
CA ASP A 137 16.22 1.84 -27.71
C ASP A 137 15.58 0.54 -27.18
N GLU A 138 16.24 -0.11 -26.26
CA GLU A 138 15.72 -1.33 -25.61
C GLU A 138 14.51 -0.97 -24.72
N ALA A 139 14.58 0.11 -23.95
CA ALA A 139 13.48 0.61 -23.14
C ALA A 139 12.27 0.95 -24.01
N ALA A 140 12.47 1.65 -25.15
CA ALA A 140 11.40 1.96 -26.08
C ALA A 140 10.75 0.69 -26.66
N ARG A 141 11.55 -0.32 -27.02
CA ARG A 141 11.06 -1.61 -27.49
C ARG A 141 10.21 -2.32 -26.43
N VAL A 142 10.70 -2.38 -25.18
CA VAL A 142 9.97 -3.01 -24.07
C VAL A 142 8.66 -2.30 -23.79
N LEU A 143 8.67 -0.96 -23.76
CA LEU A 143 7.44 -0.16 -23.54
C LEU A 143 6.42 -0.37 -24.66
N SER A 144 6.87 -0.50 -25.92
CA SER A 144 6.00 -0.82 -27.04
C SER A 144 5.32 -2.18 -26.87
N LEU A 145 6.07 -3.20 -26.45
CA LEU A 145 5.51 -4.54 -26.17
C LEU A 145 4.47 -4.47 -25.04
N LEU A 146 4.81 -3.84 -23.91
CA LEU A 146 3.89 -3.72 -22.77
C LEU A 146 2.57 -3.05 -23.15
N ARG A 147 2.63 -1.95 -23.92
CA ARG A 147 1.44 -1.25 -24.39
C ARG A 147 0.61 -2.08 -25.37
N THR A 148 1.27 -2.69 -26.36
CA THR A 148 0.59 -3.48 -27.40
C THR A 148 -0.08 -4.71 -26.78
N ASP A 149 0.63 -5.45 -25.93
CA ASP A 149 0.09 -6.65 -25.29
C ASP A 149 -1.09 -6.31 -24.38
N ALA A 150 -0.98 -5.24 -23.58
CA ALA A 150 -2.05 -4.79 -22.70
C ALA A 150 -3.30 -4.37 -23.50
N ALA A 151 -3.13 -3.59 -24.56
CA ALA A 151 -4.23 -3.15 -25.42
C ALA A 151 -4.90 -4.35 -26.11
N THR A 152 -4.11 -5.24 -26.71
CA THR A 152 -4.61 -6.44 -27.41
C THR A 152 -5.37 -7.38 -26.46
N ALA A 153 -4.82 -7.63 -25.27
CA ALA A 153 -5.48 -8.48 -24.28
C ALA A 153 -6.82 -7.89 -23.84
N TYR A 154 -6.89 -6.56 -23.69
CA TYR A 154 -8.12 -5.89 -23.31
C TYR A 154 -9.15 -5.89 -24.47
N ASP A 155 -8.74 -5.66 -25.72
CA ASP A 155 -9.62 -5.75 -26.89
C ASP A 155 -10.25 -7.15 -26.99
N HIS A 156 -9.47 -8.19 -26.74
CA HIS A 156 -10.00 -9.56 -26.68
C HIS A 156 -10.93 -9.78 -25.49
N TYR A 157 -10.64 -9.17 -24.34
CA TYR A 157 -11.54 -9.21 -23.18
C TYR A 157 -12.89 -8.58 -23.50
N GLU A 158 -12.92 -7.38 -24.10
CA GLU A 158 -14.14 -6.74 -24.56
C GLU A 158 -14.89 -7.57 -25.60
N ALA A 159 -14.16 -8.12 -26.58
CA ALA A 159 -14.75 -8.97 -27.60
C ALA A 159 -15.41 -10.24 -27.02
N MET A 160 -14.82 -10.84 -25.98
CA MET A 160 -15.42 -11.98 -25.28
C MET A 160 -16.68 -11.61 -24.49
N LEU A 161 -16.77 -10.36 -24.03
CA LEU A 161 -17.93 -9.82 -23.32
C LEU A 161 -19.00 -9.28 -24.26
N SER A 162 -18.67 -9.03 -25.52
CA SER A 162 -19.54 -8.38 -26.50
C SER A 162 -20.82 -9.18 -26.74
N THR A 163 -21.93 -8.46 -26.78
CA THR A 163 -23.27 -9.02 -26.79
C THR A 163 -24.18 -8.38 -27.86
N ASP A 164 -23.71 -8.25 -29.07
CA ASP A 164 -24.60 -7.91 -30.17
C ASP A 164 -25.62 -9.04 -30.41
N ASN A 165 -26.59 -9.12 -29.50
CA ASN A 165 -27.66 -10.14 -29.46
C ASN A 165 -27.21 -11.61 -29.24
N GLN A 166 -25.98 -11.86 -28.81
CA GLN A 166 -25.47 -13.18 -28.41
C GLN A 166 -25.04 -13.19 -26.96
N GLN A 167 -25.12 -14.34 -26.30
CA GLN A 167 -24.61 -14.52 -24.96
C GLN A 167 -23.07 -14.47 -25.03
N GLY A 168 -22.48 -13.40 -24.49
CA GLY A 168 -21.03 -13.30 -24.30
C GLY A 168 -20.52 -14.29 -23.25
N LEU A 169 -19.20 -14.46 -23.20
CA LEU A 169 -18.55 -15.28 -22.18
C LEU A 169 -18.79 -14.69 -20.78
N ALA A 170 -18.99 -15.55 -19.79
CA ALA A 170 -19.13 -15.09 -18.40
C ALA A 170 -17.93 -14.24 -17.98
N ARG A 171 -18.18 -13.10 -17.30
CA ARG A 171 -17.15 -12.16 -16.88
C ARG A 171 -16.02 -12.82 -16.08
N GLU A 172 -16.35 -13.80 -15.24
CA GLU A 172 -15.38 -14.56 -14.44
C GLU A 172 -14.39 -15.36 -15.30
N LEU A 173 -14.74 -15.69 -16.52
CA LEU A 173 -13.90 -16.38 -17.50
C LEU A 173 -13.23 -15.39 -18.47
N ALA A 174 -13.94 -14.41 -18.96
CA ALA A 174 -13.41 -13.43 -19.92
C ALA A 174 -12.15 -12.71 -19.42
N ARG A 175 -12.08 -12.44 -18.10
CA ARG A 175 -10.96 -11.76 -17.45
C ARG A 175 -9.66 -12.57 -17.36
N MET A 176 -9.65 -13.86 -17.73
CA MET A 176 -8.50 -14.74 -17.51
C MET A 176 -7.22 -14.27 -18.20
N ASN A 177 -7.36 -13.65 -19.38
CA ASN A 177 -6.23 -13.19 -20.18
C ASN A 177 -5.83 -11.74 -19.94
N LEU A 178 -6.46 -11.05 -18.96
CA LEU A 178 -6.05 -9.70 -18.63
C LEU A 178 -4.63 -9.71 -18.03
N PRO A 179 -3.74 -8.81 -18.48
CA PRO A 179 -2.35 -8.81 -18.02
C PRO A 179 -2.24 -8.32 -16.58
N ALA A 180 -1.19 -8.76 -15.89
CA ALA A 180 -0.99 -8.46 -14.48
C ALA A 180 -0.75 -6.98 -14.16
N ASN A 181 -0.45 -6.15 -15.16
CA ASN A 181 -0.29 -4.70 -15.00
C ASN A 181 -1.61 -3.92 -15.07
N ILE A 182 -2.76 -4.60 -15.27
CA ILE A 182 -4.08 -3.94 -15.18
C ILE A 182 -4.31 -3.43 -13.76
N TYR A 183 -4.96 -2.27 -13.63
CA TYR A 183 -5.30 -1.71 -12.35
C TYR A 183 -6.52 -2.39 -11.73
N THR A 184 -6.42 -2.67 -10.43
CA THR A 184 -7.52 -3.04 -9.55
C THR A 184 -7.67 -2.01 -8.44
N GLN A 185 -8.73 -2.12 -7.66
CA GLN A 185 -8.99 -1.24 -6.52
C GLN A 185 -9.48 -2.05 -5.34
N TRP A 186 -9.13 -1.64 -4.13
CA TRP A 186 -9.64 -2.24 -2.92
C TRP A 186 -9.79 -1.26 -1.77
N TYR A 187 -10.65 -1.59 -0.83
CA TYR A 187 -10.57 -1.09 0.53
C TYR A 187 -9.62 -1.99 1.32
N TRP A 188 -8.69 -1.38 2.02
CA TRP A 188 -7.75 -2.07 2.89
C TRP A 188 -7.77 -1.43 4.26
N LYS A 189 -7.99 -2.22 5.33
CA LYS A 189 -8.00 -1.74 6.71
C LYS A 189 -6.97 -2.52 7.52
N CYS A 190 -6.17 -1.80 8.27
CA CYS A 190 -5.07 -2.35 9.05
C CYS A 190 -4.88 -1.54 10.33
N ASP A 191 -4.50 -2.22 11.43
CA ASP A 191 -4.02 -1.54 12.62
C ASP A 191 -2.61 -0.97 12.43
N LEU A 192 -2.22 -0.04 13.30
CA LEU A 192 -0.95 0.68 13.18
C LEU A 192 0.27 -0.23 13.38
N HIS A 193 0.20 -1.26 14.25
CA HIS A 193 1.31 -2.20 14.43
C HIS A 193 1.62 -2.95 13.13
N ASN A 194 0.60 -3.49 12.48
CA ASN A 194 0.73 -4.23 11.24
C ASN A 194 1.01 -3.30 10.05
N LEU A 195 0.54 -2.05 10.09
CA LEU A 195 0.92 -1.02 9.13
C LEU A 195 2.42 -0.69 9.21
N PHE A 196 2.97 -0.53 10.40
CA PHE A 196 4.42 -0.36 10.59
C PHE A 196 5.21 -1.57 10.06
N HIS A 197 4.71 -2.79 10.26
CA HIS A 197 5.34 -3.97 9.67
C HIS A 197 5.34 -3.93 8.14
N PHE A 198 4.23 -3.51 7.52
CA PHE A 198 4.16 -3.30 6.08
C PHE A 198 5.17 -2.24 5.62
N LEU A 199 5.18 -1.07 6.25
CA LEU A 199 6.07 0.04 5.87
C LEU A 199 7.55 -0.33 6.02
N ARG A 200 7.92 -1.01 7.11
CA ARG A 200 9.29 -1.50 7.30
C ARG A 200 9.80 -2.34 6.14
N LEU A 201 8.95 -3.20 5.58
CA LEU A 201 9.33 -4.11 4.50
C LEU A 201 9.17 -3.48 3.11
N ARG A 202 8.24 -2.56 2.93
CA ARG A 202 7.87 -2.06 1.61
C ARG A 202 8.38 -0.65 1.30
N ALA A 203 8.70 0.15 2.32
CA ALA A 203 9.45 1.39 2.16
C ALA A 203 10.97 1.18 2.13
N ASP A 204 11.45 -0.04 2.33
CA ASP A 204 12.87 -0.37 2.22
C ASP A 204 13.38 -0.11 0.79
N PRO A 205 14.58 0.50 0.61
CA PRO A 205 15.16 0.76 -0.70
C PRO A 205 15.31 -0.49 -1.60
N HIS A 206 15.43 -1.69 -1.01
CA HIS A 206 15.53 -2.95 -1.75
C HIS A 206 14.15 -3.52 -2.15
N ALA A 207 13.04 -2.94 -1.66
CA ALA A 207 11.72 -3.33 -2.10
C ALA A 207 11.51 -2.98 -3.59
N GLN A 208 10.68 -3.75 -4.27
CA GLN A 208 10.32 -3.44 -5.66
C GLN A 208 9.73 -2.03 -5.74
N TYR A 209 10.17 -1.25 -6.73
CA TYR A 209 9.82 0.17 -6.86
C TYR A 209 8.31 0.43 -6.78
N GLU A 210 7.50 -0.37 -7.48
CA GLU A 210 6.07 -0.10 -7.58
C GLU A 210 5.36 -0.22 -6.23
N ILE A 211 5.65 -1.22 -5.42
CA ILE A 211 5.06 -1.33 -4.07
C ILE A 211 5.70 -0.31 -3.11
N ARG A 212 6.97 0.01 -3.30
CA ARG A 212 7.68 1.03 -2.51
C ARG A 212 7.05 2.41 -2.69
N ALA A 213 6.68 2.80 -3.91
CA ALA A 213 6.01 4.06 -4.17
C ALA A 213 4.71 4.22 -3.36
N TYR A 214 3.93 3.15 -3.23
CA TYR A 214 2.75 3.14 -2.34
C TYR A 214 3.13 3.24 -0.86
N ALA A 215 4.16 2.52 -0.44
CA ALA A 215 4.62 2.56 0.95
C ALA A 215 5.16 3.95 1.33
N GLU A 216 5.91 4.62 0.46
CA GLU A 216 6.41 5.98 0.65
C GLU A 216 5.27 6.99 0.78
N ALA A 217 4.23 6.89 -0.06
CA ALA A 217 3.03 7.72 0.06
C ALA A 217 2.30 7.48 1.39
N LEU A 218 2.25 6.23 1.87
CA LEU A 218 1.69 5.89 3.19
C LEU A 218 2.53 6.42 4.35
N CYS A 219 3.85 6.47 4.24
CA CYS A 219 4.71 7.09 5.26
C CYS A 219 4.27 8.52 5.57
N GLU A 220 3.98 9.31 4.54
CA GLU A 220 3.52 10.70 4.70
C GLU A 220 2.12 10.80 5.35
N VAL A 221 1.27 9.81 5.14
CA VAL A 221 -0.03 9.70 5.82
C VAL A 221 0.17 9.40 7.31
N VAL A 222 1.03 8.43 7.64
CA VAL A 222 1.27 8.00 9.02
C VAL A 222 1.98 9.09 9.84
N LYS A 223 2.94 9.80 9.24
CA LYS A 223 3.57 10.98 9.87
C LYS A 223 2.55 12.04 10.29
N ALA A 224 1.56 12.29 9.42
CA ALA A 224 0.52 13.26 9.72
C ALA A 224 -0.49 12.75 10.77
N TRP A 225 -0.69 11.44 10.83
CA TRP A 225 -1.66 10.80 11.72
C TRP A 225 -1.13 10.64 13.15
N VAL A 226 0.05 10.06 13.32
CA VAL A 226 0.65 9.66 14.60
C VAL A 226 2.14 10.06 14.65
N PRO A 227 2.43 11.38 14.74
CA PRO A 227 3.80 11.88 14.62
C PRO A 227 4.74 11.33 15.67
N ALA A 228 4.34 11.17 16.93
CA ALA A 228 5.22 10.65 17.98
C ALA A 228 5.50 9.14 17.80
N ALA A 229 4.49 8.37 17.35
CA ALA A 229 4.69 6.96 17.02
C ALA A 229 5.53 6.79 15.74
N TRP A 230 5.37 7.70 14.78
CA TRP A 230 6.21 7.70 13.57
C TRP A 230 7.69 7.94 13.92
N ASP A 231 8.02 8.95 14.70
CA ASP A 231 9.39 9.25 15.10
C ASP A 231 10.03 8.04 15.82
N ALA A 232 9.27 7.37 16.68
CA ALA A 232 9.73 6.16 17.33
C ALA A 232 9.93 4.99 16.35
N PHE A 233 9.04 4.84 15.37
CA PHE A 233 9.15 3.83 14.33
C PHE A 233 10.36 4.08 13.42
N GLU A 234 10.57 5.30 12.99
CA GLU A 234 11.70 5.69 12.16
C GLU A 234 13.04 5.37 12.85
N ASP A 235 13.18 5.73 14.12
CA ASP A 235 14.40 5.51 14.90
C ASP A 235 14.67 4.03 15.22
N TYR A 236 13.64 3.26 15.57
CA TYR A 236 13.83 1.91 16.13
C TYR A 236 13.51 0.78 15.17
N ARG A 237 12.86 1.06 14.02
CA ARG A 237 12.37 0.03 13.12
C ARG A 237 12.74 0.25 11.66
N LEU A 238 12.50 1.43 11.14
CA LEU A 238 12.71 1.74 9.73
C LEU A 238 14.19 1.86 9.42
N ASN A 239 14.94 2.63 10.23
CA ASN A 239 16.38 2.84 10.05
C ASN A 239 17.25 1.76 10.74
N ALA A 240 16.67 0.91 11.56
CA ALA A 240 17.42 -0.13 12.29
C ALA A 240 17.69 -1.40 11.45
N VAL A 241 17.16 -1.50 10.24
CA VAL A 241 17.37 -2.64 9.34
C VAL A 241 18.58 -2.35 8.46
N GLN A 242 19.76 -2.49 9.03
CA GLN A 242 20.98 -2.76 8.24
C GLN A 242 21.22 -4.27 8.29
N PHE A 243 20.95 -4.97 7.20
CA PHE A 243 21.43 -6.32 6.96
C PHE A 243 22.68 -6.28 6.10
#